data_8712b08dc2efb65a98f169afa985c7c5
#
_entry.id   8712b08dc2efb65a98f169afa985c7c5
#
_cell.length_a   1.000
_cell.length_b   1.000
_cell.length_c   1.000
_cell.angle_alpha   90.00
_cell.angle_beta   90.00
_cell.angle_gamma   90.00
#
_symmetry.space_group_name_H-M   'P 1'
#
loop_
_entity.id
_entity.type
_entity.pdbx_description
1 polymer ?
#
loop_
_entity_poly.entity_id
_entity_poly.type
_entity_poly.pdbx_seq_one_letter_code
_entity_poly.pdbx_strand_id
1 'polypeptide(L)'
;MHIHDKDYYPTKSLTCVQHPLDVILNNGFTAGHGSSRPAKRIETAAVLACISLETCQNEMHGGQAIPAFDFYLAPYVRMSYQEEVKNLEKLTGEDLKDLYDAPIDDYEEKPLEGLQGKARLEQHAINKTVNRVHQAMEAFIHNMNTIHSRGGNQVVFSSINYGTDTSAEGRCIMREILQ
;
A
#
# COMPACT_ATOMS: atom_id res chain seq x y z
N MET A 1 -9.26 -13.62 -41.50
CA MET A 1 -8.20 -13.14 -40.59
C MET A 1 -8.87 -12.82 -39.28
N HIS A 2 -8.52 -13.54 -38.20
CA HIS A 2 -9.01 -13.25 -36.86
C HIS A 2 -8.09 -12.24 -36.23
N ILE A 3 -8.57 -11.04 -35.94
CA ILE A 3 -7.87 -10.06 -35.15
C ILE A 3 -8.23 -10.39 -33.70
N HIS A 4 -7.26 -10.92 -32.96
CA HIS A 4 -7.47 -11.36 -31.58
C HIS A 4 -7.79 -10.18 -30.67
N ASP A 5 -7.17 -9.04 -30.92
CA ASP A 5 -7.39 -7.83 -30.14
C ASP A 5 -7.35 -6.60 -31.07
N LYS A 6 -8.48 -5.93 -31.22
CA LYS A 6 -8.58 -4.73 -32.04
C LYS A 6 -7.91 -3.52 -31.40
N ASP A 7 -7.80 -3.50 -30.09
CA ASP A 7 -7.21 -2.38 -29.36
C ASP A 7 -5.70 -2.32 -29.56
N TYR A 8 -5.08 -3.48 -29.85
CA TYR A 8 -3.67 -3.55 -30.18
C TYR A 8 -3.35 -3.09 -31.61
N TYR A 9 -4.30 -3.25 -32.51
CA TYR A 9 -4.12 -2.93 -33.93
C TYR A 9 -5.10 -1.83 -34.37
N PRO A 10 -4.68 -0.65 -34.65
CA PRO A 10 -3.36 -0.06 -34.87
C PRO A 10 -2.78 0.76 -33.69
N THR A 11 -3.38 0.68 -32.52
CA THR A 11 -3.12 1.60 -31.40
C THR A 11 -1.86 1.30 -30.59
N LYS A 12 -1.19 0.17 -30.84
CA LYS A 12 0.01 -0.26 -30.12
C LYS A 12 -0.17 -0.32 -28.59
N SER A 13 -1.27 -0.89 -28.16
CA SER A 13 -1.55 -1.11 -26.74
C SER A 13 -0.47 -2.00 -26.10
N LEU A 14 -0.17 -1.76 -24.81
CA LEU A 14 0.79 -2.54 -24.05
C LEU A 14 0.23 -3.94 -23.73
N THR A 15 1.10 -4.96 -23.78
CA THR A 15 0.68 -6.33 -23.49
C THR A 15 0.95 -6.77 -22.07
N CYS A 16 2.02 -6.26 -21.44
CA CYS A 16 2.38 -6.52 -20.04
C CYS A 16 3.03 -5.30 -19.44
N VAL A 17 2.74 -5.03 -18.16
CA VAL A 17 3.22 -3.82 -17.48
C VAL A 17 3.70 -4.17 -16.08
N GLN A 18 4.82 -3.56 -15.68
CA GLN A 18 5.25 -3.48 -14.30
C GLN A 18 5.03 -2.05 -13.78
N HIS A 19 4.41 -1.94 -12.61
CA HIS A 19 4.12 -0.64 -12.00
C HIS A 19 5.27 -0.18 -11.12
N PRO A 20 5.90 0.98 -11.43
CA PRO A 20 6.91 1.60 -10.56
C PRO A 20 6.19 2.35 -9.44
N LEU A 21 5.74 1.62 -8.40
CA LEU A 21 4.95 2.21 -7.32
C LEU A 21 5.67 3.32 -6.58
N ASP A 22 6.99 3.29 -6.46
CA ASP A 22 7.78 4.36 -5.87
C ASP A 22 7.51 5.69 -6.55
N VAL A 23 7.52 5.73 -7.88
CA VAL A 23 7.21 6.94 -8.66
C VAL A 23 5.76 7.35 -8.49
N ILE A 24 4.83 6.38 -8.59
CA ILE A 24 3.39 6.62 -8.51
C ILE A 24 2.99 7.16 -7.13
N LEU A 25 3.50 6.56 -6.06
CA LEU A 25 3.14 6.92 -4.70
C LEU A 25 3.80 8.23 -4.24
N ASN A 26 5.02 8.51 -4.69
CA ASN A 26 5.75 9.73 -4.32
C ASN A 26 5.28 10.98 -5.09
N ASN A 27 4.87 10.82 -6.35
CA ASN A 27 4.50 11.95 -7.21
C ASN A 27 2.97 12.10 -7.38
N GLY A 28 2.22 11.04 -7.09
CA GLY A 28 0.86 10.93 -7.56
C GLY A 28 0.82 10.71 -9.08
N PHE A 29 -0.35 10.65 -9.65
CA PHE A 29 -0.55 10.49 -11.09
C PHE A 29 -1.87 11.08 -11.58
N THR A 30 -1.97 11.27 -12.89
CA THR A 30 -3.21 11.72 -13.54
C THR A 30 -3.74 10.61 -14.42
N ALA A 31 -4.98 10.21 -14.18
CA ALA A 31 -5.67 9.13 -14.88
C ALA A 31 -6.71 9.64 -15.89
N GLY A 32 -6.42 10.68 -16.63
CA GLY A 32 -7.32 11.24 -17.64
C GLY A 32 -8.52 12.01 -17.08
N HIS A 33 -9.18 11.47 -16.08
CA HIS A 33 -10.37 12.06 -15.45
C HIS A 33 -10.15 12.66 -14.07
N GLY A 34 -8.93 12.65 -13.58
CA GLY A 34 -8.58 13.19 -12.26
C GLY A 34 -7.12 13.01 -11.94
N SER A 35 -6.67 13.68 -10.88
CA SER A 35 -5.29 13.61 -10.40
C SER A 35 -5.26 13.10 -8.97
N SER A 36 -4.37 12.14 -8.70
CA SER A 36 -4.08 11.63 -7.36
C SER A 36 -2.88 12.36 -6.78
N ARG A 37 -2.98 12.76 -5.52
CA ARG A 37 -1.86 13.35 -4.77
C ARG A 37 -0.94 12.24 -4.25
N PRO A 38 0.33 12.58 -3.91
CA PRO A 38 1.24 11.65 -3.24
C PRO A 38 0.61 11.02 -2.00
N ALA A 39 0.91 9.74 -1.78
CA ALA A 39 0.51 9.04 -0.57
C ALA A 39 1.26 9.57 0.66
N LYS A 40 0.61 9.53 1.83
CA LYS A 40 1.21 9.89 3.13
C LYS A 40 0.89 8.87 4.22
N ARG A 41 0.13 7.83 3.89
CA ARG A 41 -0.36 6.80 4.81
C ARG A 41 -0.46 5.49 4.07
N ILE A 42 -0.39 4.40 4.81
CA ILE A 42 -0.45 3.06 4.23
C ILE A 42 -1.78 2.81 3.49
N GLU A 43 -2.91 3.28 4.02
CA GLU A 43 -4.21 3.11 3.40
C GLU A 43 -4.28 3.82 2.04
N THR A 44 -3.77 5.05 2.00
CA THR A 44 -3.74 5.82 0.74
C THR A 44 -2.79 5.19 -0.27
N ALA A 45 -1.64 4.68 0.17
CA ALA A 45 -0.69 3.99 -0.70
C ALA A 45 -1.31 2.72 -1.31
N ALA A 46 -1.99 1.90 -0.51
CA ALA A 46 -2.69 0.71 -0.98
C ALA A 46 -3.79 1.04 -2.00
N VAL A 47 -4.61 2.06 -1.72
CA VAL A 47 -5.66 2.52 -2.65
C VAL A 47 -5.06 3.05 -3.95
N LEU A 48 -3.97 3.83 -3.91
CA LEU A 48 -3.32 4.31 -5.14
C LEU A 48 -2.71 3.18 -5.96
N ALA A 49 -2.20 2.14 -5.32
CA ALA A 49 -1.75 0.92 -6.00
C ALA A 49 -2.92 0.24 -6.74
N CYS A 50 -4.09 0.09 -6.10
CA CYS A 50 -5.30 -0.42 -6.76
C CYS A 50 -5.69 0.44 -7.96
N ILE A 51 -5.82 1.75 -7.78
CA ILE A 51 -6.24 2.67 -8.84
C ILE A 51 -5.27 2.61 -10.03
N SER A 52 -3.96 2.50 -9.78
CA SER A 52 -2.99 2.41 -10.86
C SER A 52 -3.16 1.13 -11.70
N LEU A 53 -3.40 -0.02 -11.05
CA LEU A 53 -3.67 -1.28 -11.71
C LEU A 53 -4.99 -1.24 -12.51
N GLU A 54 -6.06 -0.75 -11.89
CA GLU A 54 -7.39 -0.67 -12.51
C GLU A 54 -7.42 0.29 -13.69
N THR A 55 -6.78 1.46 -13.55
CA THR A 55 -6.69 2.44 -14.63
C THR A 55 -5.88 1.91 -15.81
N CYS A 56 -4.73 1.30 -15.53
CA CYS A 56 -3.87 0.74 -16.56
C CYS A 56 -4.55 -0.40 -17.32
N GLN A 57 -5.42 -1.18 -16.66
CA GLN A 57 -6.19 -2.25 -17.31
C GLN A 57 -7.05 -1.76 -18.47
N ASN A 58 -7.48 -0.50 -18.46
CA ASN A 58 -8.27 0.08 -19.55
C ASN A 58 -7.43 0.44 -20.77
N GLU A 59 -6.13 0.64 -20.59
CA GLU A 59 -5.20 1.09 -21.62
C GLU A 59 -4.32 -0.04 -22.19
N MET A 60 -4.45 -1.26 -21.64
CA MET A 60 -3.61 -2.39 -22.01
C MET A 60 -4.41 -3.71 -22.07
N HIS A 61 -3.75 -4.76 -22.55
CA HIS A 61 -4.22 -6.14 -22.43
C HIS A 61 -3.06 -7.03 -21.94
N GLY A 62 -3.40 -8.09 -21.22
CA GLY A 62 -2.43 -8.98 -20.58
C GLY A 62 -2.25 -8.71 -19.09
N GLY A 63 -1.15 -9.16 -18.52
CA GLY A 63 -0.90 -9.13 -17.08
C GLY A 63 -0.20 -7.85 -16.62
N GLN A 64 -0.48 -7.48 -15.39
CA GLN A 64 0.17 -6.38 -14.69
C GLN A 64 0.88 -6.91 -13.45
N ALA A 65 1.99 -6.30 -13.05
CA ALA A 65 2.74 -6.69 -11.87
C ALA A 65 3.24 -5.50 -11.06
N ILE A 66 3.28 -5.69 -9.75
CA ILE A 66 4.02 -4.83 -8.83
C ILE A 66 5.23 -5.62 -8.34
N PRO A 67 6.46 -5.30 -8.78
CA PRO A 67 7.62 -6.18 -8.61
C PRO A 67 8.20 -6.24 -7.20
N ALA A 68 7.94 -5.26 -6.34
CA ALA A 68 8.48 -5.17 -4.99
C ALA A 68 7.48 -4.49 -4.06
N PHE A 69 6.33 -5.12 -3.88
CA PHE A 69 5.16 -4.54 -3.21
C PHE A 69 5.47 -4.14 -1.77
N ASP A 70 6.13 -5.01 -1.01
CA ASP A 70 6.55 -4.77 0.36
C ASP A 70 7.52 -3.58 0.48
N PHE A 71 8.54 -3.55 -0.37
CA PHE A 71 9.53 -2.48 -0.41
C PHE A 71 8.91 -1.11 -0.74
N TYR A 72 8.02 -1.07 -1.72
CA TYR A 72 7.38 0.19 -2.12
C TYR A 72 6.41 0.74 -1.07
N LEU A 73 5.78 -0.13 -0.30
CA LEU A 73 4.83 0.28 0.74
C LEU A 73 5.47 0.51 2.11
N ALA A 74 6.64 -0.04 2.39
CA ALA A 74 7.34 0.08 3.67
C ALA A 74 7.45 1.53 4.20
N PRO A 75 7.82 2.55 3.39
CA PRO A 75 7.87 3.93 3.87
C PRO A 75 6.54 4.44 4.42
N TYR A 76 5.42 3.97 3.89
CA TYR A 76 4.08 4.41 4.29
C TYR A 76 3.61 3.75 5.59
N VAL A 77 4.12 2.58 5.93
CA VAL A 77 3.98 2.00 7.28
C VAL A 77 4.64 2.92 8.30
N ARG A 78 5.89 3.33 8.03
CA ARG A 78 6.63 4.25 8.91
C ARG A 78 5.92 5.61 9.06
N MET A 79 5.44 6.19 7.96
CA MET A 79 4.68 7.44 8.00
C MET A 79 3.40 7.30 8.81
N SER A 80 2.71 6.16 8.72
CA SER A 80 1.51 5.88 9.49
C SER A 80 1.82 5.76 10.98
N TYR A 81 2.91 5.09 11.34
CA TYR A 81 3.40 5.02 12.72
C TYR A 81 3.72 6.42 13.28
N GLN A 82 4.45 7.23 12.54
CA GLN A 82 4.78 8.60 12.95
C GLN A 82 3.51 9.46 13.15
N GLU A 83 2.47 9.22 12.37
CA GLU A 83 1.17 9.87 12.56
C GLU A 83 0.51 9.43 13.86
N GLU A 84 0.54 8.14 14.19
CA GLU A 84 0.00 7.64 15.47
C GLU A 84 0.76 8.21 16.67
N VAL A 85 2.09 8.30 16.60
CA VAL A 85 2.90 8.95 17.65
C VAL A 85 2.50 10.43 17.82
N LYS A 86 2.32 11.17 16.71
CA LYS A 86 1.83 12.56 16.75
C LYS A 86 0.45 12.70 17.36
N ASN A 87 -0.43 11.75 17.12
CA ASN A 87 -1.74 11.73 17.70
C ASN A 87 -1.67 11.51 19.22
N LEU A 88 -0.78 10.61 19.66
CA LEU A 88 -0.55 10.37 21.08
C LEU A 88 0.08 11.58 21.79
N GLU A 89 1.05 12.27 21.18
CA GLU A 89 1.58 13.54 21.70
C GLU A 89 0.47 14.57 21.99
N LYS A 90 -0.44 14.73 21.04
CA LYS A 90 -1.57 15.67 21.18
C LYS A 90 -2.55 15.26 22.28
N LEU A 91 -2.75 13.95 22.46
CA LEU A 91 -3.68 13.43 23.47
C LEU A 91 -3.12 13.46 24.89
N THR A 92 -1.82 13.13 25.04
CA THR A 92 -1.17 13.01 26.35
C THR A 92 -0.48 14.29 26.79
N GLY A 93 -0.08 15.14 25.85
CA GLY A 93 0.76 16.31 26.11
C GLY A 93 2.24 15.96 26.39
N GLU A 94 2.64 14.69 26.23
CA GLU A 94 4.01 14.24 26.41
C GLU A 94 4.84 14.51 25.14
N ASP A 95 6.13 14.83 25.27
CA ASP A 95 7.07 14.92 24.15
C ASP A 95 7.52 13.51 23.72
N LEU A 96 7.06 13.07 22.54
CA LEU A 96 7.35 11.75 21.99
C LEU A 96 8.20 11.82 20.72
N LYS A 97 8.89 12.95 20.46
CA LYS A 97 9.68 13.14 19.24
C LYS A 97 10.78 12.10 19.04
N ASP A 98 11.35 11.60 20.14
CA ASP A 98 12.34 10.53 20.13
C ASP A 98 11.82 9.21 19.52
N LEU A 99 10.49 8.98 19.55
CA LEU A 99 9.89 7.80 18.94
C LEU A 99 9.72 7.92 17.41
N TYR A 100 9.78 9.11 16.82
CA TYR A 100 9.56 9.27 15.38
C TYR A 100 10.58 8.51 14.53
N ASP A 101 11.85 8.60 14.93
CA ASP A 101 12.96 8.01 14.18
C ASP A 101 13.59 6.82 14.93
N ALA A 102 12.99 6.43 16.07
CA ALA A 102 13.44 5.26 16.81
C ALA A 102 13.39 4.00 15.92
N PRO A 103 14.43 3.16 15.96
CA PRO A 103 14.39 1.90 15.26
C PRO A 103 13.30 1.00 15.85
N ILE A 104 12.50 0.40 15.00
CA ILE A 104 11.48 -0.57 15.37
C ILE A 104 11.96 -1.93 14.89
N ASP A 105 12.12 -2.86 15.81
CA ASP A 105 12.61 -4.20 15.49
C ASP A 105 11.53 -5.02 14.75
N ASP A 106 10.27 -4.89 15.18
CA ASP A 106 9.14 -5.51 14.50
C ASP A 106 7.83 -4.77 14.82
N TYR A 107 6.97 -4.69 13.81
CA TYR A 107 5.59 -4.22 13.95
C TYR A 107 4.69 -5.39 14.33
N GLU A 108 4.67 -5.75 15.60
CA GLU A 108 3.88 -6.84 16.13
C GLU A 108 2.87 -6.33 17.17
N GLU A 109 1.61 -6.76 17.02
CA GLU A 109 0.59 -6.42 18.00
C GLU A 109 0.83 -7.16 19.31
N LYS A 110 0.97 -6.40 20.41
CA LYS A 110 1.22 -6.93 21.75
C LYS A 110 0.26 -6.32 22.76
N PRO A 111 -0.09 -7.06 23.82
CA PRO A 111 -0.89 -6.53 24.91
C PRO A 111 -0.15 -5.38 25.62
N LEU A 112 -0.89 -4.38 26.03
CA LEU A 112 -0.36 -3.20 26.73
C LEU A 112 -0.22 -3.41 28.25
N GLU A 113 -0.61 -4.58 28.74
CA GLU A 113 -0.55 -4.94 30.14
C GLU A 113 0.90 -5.09 30.60
N GLY A 114 1.23 -4.46 31.73
CA GLY A 114 2.61 -4.45 32.26
C GLY A 114 3.52 -3.37 31.68
N LEU A 115 3.16 -2.72 30.58
CA LEU A 115 3.91 -1.60 30.02
C LEU A 115 3.48 -0.28 30.66
N GLN A 116 4.44 0.62 30.89
CA GLN A 116 4.20 1.95 31.48
C GLN A 116 4.95 3.06 30.73
N GLY A 117 4.48 4.31 30.88
CA GLY A 117 5.12 5.48 30.29
C GLY A 117 5.28 5.38 28.77
N LYS A 118 6.43 5.83 28.28
CA LYS A 118 6.73 5.86 26.83
C LYS A 118 6.67 4.50 26.17
N ALA A 119 7.10 3.43 26.82
CA ALA A 119 7.06 2.07 26.25
C ALA A 119 5.63 1.60 25.97
N ARG A 120 4.67 2.00 26.81
CA ARG A 120 3.25 1.73 26.58
C ARG A 120 2.70 2.52 25.40
N LEU A 121 3.09 3.80 25.27
CA LEU A 121 2.66 4.66 24.18
C LEU A 121 3.24 4.19 22.84
N GLU A 122 4.51 3.81 22.82
CA GLU A 122 5.18 3.23 21.66
C GLU A 122 4.47 1.95 21.18
N GLN A 123 4.25 0.99 22.10
CA GLN A 123 3.55 -0.25 21.75
C GLN A 123 2.10 0.03 21.29
N HIS A 124 1.44 1.03 21.86
CA HIS A 124 0.11 1.43 21.40
C HIS A 124 0.15 1.98 19.95
N ALA A 125 1.15 2.82 19.62
CA ALA A 125 1.35 3.30 18.27
C ALA A 125 1.62 2.16 17.27
N ILE A 126 2.45 1.17 17.68
CA ILE A 126 2.73 -0.03 16.89
C ILE A 126 1.44 -0.82 16.66
N ASN A 127 0.68 -1.13 17.70
CA ASN A 127 -0.58 -1.88 17.58
C ASN A 127 -1.57 -1.18 16.62
N LYS A 128 -1.70 0.15 16.74
CA LYS A 128 -2.53 0.93 15.83
C LYS A 128 -2.03 0.88 14.40
N THR A 129 -0.71 0.94 14.20
CA THR A 129 -0.10 0.87 12.87
C THR A 129 -0.32 -0.50 12.25
N VAL A 130 -0.12 -1.60 12.99
CA VAL A 130 -0.39 -2.97 12.52
C VAL A 130 -1.83 -3.10 12.06
N ASN A 131 -2.78 -2.66 12.86
CA ASN A 131 -4.21 -2.70 12.47
C ASN A 131 -4.48 -1.91 11.19
N ARG A 132 -3.87 -0.73 11.02
CA ARG A 132 -3.99 0.07 9.78
C ARG A 132 -3.40 -0.65 8.58
N VAL A 133 -2.24 -1.33 8.74
CA VAL A 133 -1.65 -2.14 7.67
C VAL A 133 -2.56 -3.30 7.31
N HIS A 134 -3.08 -4.02 8.31
CA HIS A 134 -4.05 -5.11 8.10
C HIS A 134 -5.25 -4.64 7.29
N GLN A 135 -5.92 -3.58 7.71
CA GLN A 135 -7.07 -3.02 6.99
C GLN A 135 -6.73 -2.54 5.57
N ALA A 136 -5.54 -1.99 5.38
CA ALA A 136 -5.08 -1.56 4.05
C ALA A 136 -4.82 -2.76 3.12
N MET A 137 -4.25 -3.85 3.63
CA MET A 137 -3.98 -5.07 2.86
C MET A 137 -5.29 -5.82 2.54
N GLU A 138 -6.17 -5.95 3.52
CA GLU A 138 -7.52 -6.49 3.31
C GLU A 138 -8.28 -5.72 2.22
N ALA A 139 -8.31 -4.38 2.32
CA ALA A 139 -8.95 -3.53 1.32
C ALA A 139 -8.30 -3.66 -0.06
N PHE A 140 -6.97 -3.78 -0.13
CA PHE A 140 -6.26 -4.01 -1.39
C PHE A 140 -6.72 -5.30 -2.06
N ILE A 141 -6.72 -6.41 -1.34
CA ILE A 141 -7.13 -7.73 -1.85
C ILE A 141 -8.62 -7.72 -2.26
N HIS A 142 -9.49 -7.13 -1.43
CA HIS A 142 -10.92 -7.02 -1.77
C HIS A 142 -11.15 -6.20 -3.04
N ASN A 143 -10.48 -5.07 -3.18
CA ASN A 143 -10.60 -4.22 -4.38
C ASN A 143 -10.14 -4.97 -5.63
N MET A 144 -8.98 -5.64 -5.57
CA MET A 144 -8.46 -6.40 -6.71
C MET A 144 -9.37 -7.56 -7.14
N ASN A 145 -10.13 -8.14 -6.20
CA ASN A 145 -11.03 -9.26 -6.47
C ASN A 145 -12.47 -8.84 -6.85
N THR A 146 -12.88 -7.62 -6.53
CA THR A 146 -14.29 -7.21 -6.64
C THR A 146 -14.53 -6.05 -7.57
N ILE A 147 -13.56 -5.17 -7.76
CA ILE A 147 -13.73 -4.01 -8.63
C ILE A 147 -13.44 -4.41 -10.08
N HIS A 148 -14.38 -4.09 -10.96
CA HIS A 148 -14.26 -4.33 -12.37
C HIS A 148 -13.84 -3.05 -13.09
N SER A 149 -12.71 -3.10 -13.77
CA SER A 149 -12.18 -1.94 -14.50
C SER A 149 -12.96 -1.60 -15.78
N ARG A 150 -13.77 -2.54 -16.29
CA ARG A 150 -14.57 -2.38 -17.51
C ARG A 150 -16.00 -2.87 -17.33
N GLY A 151 -16.93 -2.29 -18.12
CA GLY A 151 -18.23 -2.91 -18.35
C GLY A 151 -18.03 -4.30 -18.97
N GLY A 152 -18.62 -5.35 -18.39
CA GLY A 152 -18.45 -6.74 -18.83
C GLY A 152 -17.72 -7.65 -17.84
N ASN A 153 -17.54 -7.19 -16.61
CA ASN A 153 -17.02 -7.97 -15.46
C ASN A 153 -15.58 -8.49 -15.61
N GLN A 154 -14.70 -7.72 -16.24
CA GLN A 154 -13.29 -8.08 -16.28
C GLN A 154 -12.59 -7.63 -14.99
N VAL A 155 -12.16 -8.57 -14.16
CA VAL A 155 -11.26 -8.33 -13.04
C VAL A 155 -9.86 -8.02 -13.56
N VAL A 156 -9.12 -7.17 -12.86
CA VAL A 156 -7.74 -6.83 -13.21
C VAL A 156 -6.85 -8.05 -13.08
N PHE A 157 -6.20 -8.45 -14.19
CA PHE A 157 -5.25 -9.56 -14.20
C PHE A 157 -3.90 -9.05 -13.69
N SER A 158 -3.65 -9.22 -12.40
CA SER A 158 -2.50 -8.64 -11.73
C SER A 158 -1.79 -9.62 -10.81
N SER A 159 -0.52 -9.35 -10.56
CA SER A 159 0.32 -10.04 -9.58
C SER A 159 1.09 -9.04 -8.73
N ILE A 160 1.40 -9.44 -7.51
CA ILE A 160 2.31 -8.73 -6.63
C ILE A 160 3.48 -9.65 -6.26
N ASN A 161 4.69 -9.12 -6.30
CA ASN A 161 5.86 -9.81 -5.78
C ASN A 161 6.29 -9.15 -4.47
N TYR A 162 6.60 -9.94 -3.48
CA TYR A 162 7.01 -9.50 -2.15
C TYR A 162 8.13 -10.40 -1.61
N GLY A 163 8.72 -10.03 -0.47
CA GLY A 163 9.84 -10.77 0.14
C GLY A 163 11.22 -10.18 -0.20
N THR A 164 11.26 -9.00 -0.78
CA THR A 164 12.51 -8.29 -1.08
C THR A 164 12.94 -7.33 0.04
N ASP A 165 12.01 -6.83 0.83
CA ASP A 165 12.28 -5.92 1.93
C ASP A 165 12.47 -6.67 3.26
N THR A 166 13.64 -6.51 3.87
CA THR A 166 13.97 -7.09 5.18
C THR A 166 13.71 -6.15 6.35
N SER A 167 13.23 -4.92 6.10
CA SER A 167 12.86 -3.97 7.15
C SER A 167 11.69 -4.49 8.00
N ALA A 168 11.51 -3.91 9.18
CA ALA A 168 10.36 -4.23 10.03
C ALA A 168 9.04 -3.86 9.35
N GLU A 169 9.04 -2.76 8.61
CA GLU A 169 7.91 -2.26 7.83
C GLU A 169 7.52 -3.24 6.71
N GLY A 170 8.49 -3.71 5.92
CA GLY A 170 8.26 -4.67 4.85
C GLY A 170 7.77 -6.02 5.38
N ARG A 171 8.35 -6.51 6.48
CA ARG A 171 7.88 -7.73 7.15
C ARG A 171 6.44 -7.60 7.65
N CYS A 172 6.06 -6.43 8.16
CA CYS A 172 4.68 -6.15 8.56
C CYS A 172 3.72 -6.29 7.37
N ILE A 173 4.04 -5.67 6.24
CA ILE A 173 3.23 -5.76 5.02
C ILE A 173 3.07 -7.21 4.57
N MET A 174 4.18 -7.97 4.50
CA MET A 174 4.15 -9.38 4.10
C MET A 174 3.28 -10.23 5.02
N ARG A 175 3.36 -10.01 6.33
CA ARG A 175 2.55 -10.73 7.30
C ARG A 175 1.07 -10.43 7.13
N GLU A 176 0.72 -9.15 7.03
CA GLU A 176 -0.69 -8.75 6.99
C GLU A 176 -1.38 -9.06 5.65
N ILE A 177 -0.64 -9.17 4.55
CA ILE A 177 -1.23 -9.55 3.25
C ILE A 177 -1.44 -11.07 3.13
N LEU A 178 -0.79 -11.87 3.97
CA LEU A 178 -0.90 -13.34 3.96
C LEU A 178 -1.91 -13.88 4.97
N GLN A 179 -2.52 -13.04 5.80
CA GLN A 179 -3.58 -13.40 6.74
C GLN A 179 -4.96 -13.32 6.08
#